data_a98c63249e348a394cdf6752705dcc8e
#
_entry.id   a98c63249e348a394cdf6752705dcc8e
#
_cell.length_a   1.000
_cell.length_b   1.000
_cell.length_c   1.000
_cell.angle_alpha   90.00
_cell.angle_beta   90.00
_cell.angle_gamma   90.00
#
_symmetry.space_group_name_H-M   'P 1'
#
loop_
_entity.id
_entity.type
_entity.pdbx_description
1 polymer ?
#
loop_
_entity_poly.entity_id
_entity_poly.type
_entity_poly.pdbx_seq_one_letter_code
_entity_poly.pdbx_strand_id
1 'polypeptide(L)'
;MTESNPTLAATRRRFIQYGTMLSVSANALIQTRDVRAAVLEGKEAAGLASPWPTMQYRKLGRTGHNSSRLVFGCGATLSREPHDNLLNAAFEAGVNTFDVGFKHYYADAEKHLGPFLNKHRDDIFIISKAYVPADIEWNE
;
A
#
# COMPACT_ATOMS: atom_id res chain seq x y z
N MET A 1 -11.47 7.59 -40.54
CA MET A 1 -12.51 6.78 -39.83
C MET A 1 -11.80 6.09 -38.68
N THR A 2 -11.89 6.64 -37.49
CA THR A 2 -11.30 6.08 -36.27
C THR A 2 -12.40 5.35 -35.51
N GLU A 3 -12.34 4.01 -35.54
CA GLU A 3 -13.21 3.17 -34.74
C GLU A 3 -12.91 3.39 -33.25
N SER A 4 -13.86 3.99 -32.54
CA SER A 4 -13.85 4.10 -31.09
C SER A 4 -14.14 2.73 -30.48
N ASN A 5 -13.18 2.16 -29.77
CA ASN A 5 -13.28 0.87 -29.11
C ASN A 5 -14.34 0.93 -27.97
N PRO A 6 -15.48 0.26 -28.08
CA PRO A 6 -16.60 0.36 -27.14
C PRO A 6 -16.33 -0.29 -25.78
N THR A 7 -15.27 -1.08 -25.63
CA THR A 7 -14.92 -1.82 -24.42
C THR A 7 -14.44 -0.93 -23.28
N LEU A 8 -13.74 0.16 -23.58
CA LEU A 8 -13.22 1.09 -22.57
C LEU A 8 -14.29 1.97 -21.93
N ALA A 9 -15.30 2.37 -22.69
CA ALA A 9 -16.42 3.18 -22.19
C ALA A 9 -17.32 2.39 -21.22
N ALA A 10 -17.54 1.10 -21.47
CA ALA A 10 -18.33 0.22 -20.60
C ALA A 10 -17.64 -0.01 -19.24
N THR A 11 -16.31 -0.08 -19.20
CA THR A 11 -15.54 -0.32 -17.98
C THR A 11 -15.57 0.88 -17.04
N ARG A 12 -15.47 2.12 -17.56
CA ARG A 12 -15.58 3.35 -16.77
C ARG A 12 -16.96 3.57 -16.16
N ARG A 13 -18.00 3.25 -16.93
CA ARG A 13 -19.40 3.38 -16.47
C ARG A 13 -19.75 2.39 -15.37
N ARG A 14 -19.26 1.16 -15.45
CA ARG A 14 -19.42 0.14 -14.40
C ARG A 14 -18.65 0.51 -13.14
N PHE A 15 -17.45 1.05 -13.27
CA PHE A 15 -16.66 1.51 -12.11
C PHE A 15 -17.37 2.61 -11.31
N ILE A 16 -17.97 3.59 -11.98
CA ILE A 16 -18.74 4.67 -11.32
C ILE A 16 -20.01 4.11 -10.65
N GLN A 17 -20.73 3.19 -11.30
CA GLN A 17 -21.94 2.58 -10.73
C GLN A 17 -21.65 1.73 -9.48
N TYR A 18 -20.55 0.99 -9.46
CA TYR A 18 -20.14 0.24 -8.25
C TYR A 18 -19.59 1.14 -7.15
N GLY A 19 -18.90 2.22 -7.49
CA GLY A 19 -18.43 3.22 -6.53
C GLY A 19 -19.57 3.94 -5.80
N THR A 20 -20.67 4.27 -6.50
CA THR A 20 -21.83 4.91 -5.88
C THR A 20 -22.67 3.95 -5.03
N MET A 21 -22.78 2.68 -5.38
CA MET A 21 -23.47 1.68 -4.54
C MET A 21 -22.71 1.38 -3.25
N LEU A 22 -21.38 1.35 -3.28
CA LEU A 22 -20.56 1.17 -2.07
C LEU A 22 -20.62 2.36 -1.12
N SER A 23 -20.75 3.58 -1.63
CA SER A 23 -20.81 4.80 -0.78
C SER A 23 -22.14 4.94 -0.02
N VAL A 24 -23.25 4.45 -0.55
CA VAL A 24 -24.56 4.48 0.12
C VAL A 24 -24.63 3.41 1.22
N SER A 25 -24.02 2.26 1.02
CA SER A 25 -23.98 1.18 2.01
C SER A 25 -23.01 1.45 3.16
N ALA A 26 -21.92 2.17 2.91
CA ALA A 26 -20.90 2.48 3.93
C ALA A 26 -21.40 3.47 5.00
N ASN A 27 -22.25 4.43 4.64
CA ASN A 27 -22.78 5.41 5.60
C ASN A 27 -23.80 4.82 6.61
N ALA A 28 -24.43 3.70 6.29
CA ALA A 28 -25.37 3.04 7.20
C ALA A 28 -24.68 2.10 8.21
N LEU A 29 -23.42 1.72 8.00
CA LEU A 29 -22.70 0.69 8.76
C LEU A 29 -21.57 1.24 9.64
N ILE A 30 -21.31 2.54 9.67
CA ILE A 30 -20.19 3.14 10.43
C ILE A 30 -20.41 3.13 11.95
N GLN A 31 -21.57 2.68 12.45
CA GLN A 31 -21.88 2.69 13.88
C GLN A 31 -21.61 1.36 14.64
N THR A 32 -21.07 0.32 14.01
CA THR A 32 -20.80 -0.93 14.72
C THR A 32 -19.34 -1.37 14.57
N ARG A 33 -18.75 -1.78 15.71
CA ARG A 33 -17.39 -2.33 15.83
C ARG A 33 -17.13 -3.60 14.99
N ASP A 34 -18.16 -4.17 14.40
CA ASP A 34 -18.13 -5.47 13.70
C ASP A 34 -17.99 -5.38 12.18
N VAL A 35 -17.90 -4.18 11.61
CA VAL A 35 -17.80 -4.00 10.15
C VAL A 35 -16.56 -4.70 9.55
N ARG A 36 -15.47 -4.78 10.31
CA ARG A 36 -14.25 -5.44 9.85
C ARG A 36 -14.43 -6.97 9.77
N ALA A 37 -15.08 -7.56 10.77
CA ALA A 37 -15.40 -8.99 10.76
C ALA A 37 -16.41 -9.32 9.65
N ALA A 38 -17.47 -8.52 9.50
CA ALA A 38 -18.48 -8.71 8.47
C ALA A 38 -17.94 -8.58 7.04
N VAL A 39 -16.94 -7.71 6.81
CA VAL A 39 -16.28 -7.59 5.49
C VAL A 39 -15.38 -8.79 5.20
N LEU A 40 -14.72 -9.34 6.22
CA LEU A 40 -13.89 -10.54 6.06
C LEU A 40 -14.74 -11.80 5.86
N GLU A 41 -15.78 -11.97 6.69
CA GLU A 41 -16.75 -13.07 6.57
C GLU A 41 -17.55 -12.99 5.26
N GLY A 42 -17.92 -11.79 4.81
CA GLY A 42 -18.57 -11.58 3.51
C GLY A 42 -17.68 -11.92 2.31
N LYS A 43 -16.36 -11.79 2.41
CA LYS A 43 -15.41 -12.24 1.40
C LYS A 43 -15.29 -13.76 1.33
N GLU A 44 -15.30 -14.45 2.45
CA GLU A 44 -15.25 -15.91 2.51
C GLU A 44 -16.58 -16.55 2.10
N ALA A 45 -17.70 -15.99 2.58
CA ALA A 45 -19.05 -16.52 2.27
C ALA A 45 -19.48 -16.31 0.81
N ALA A 46 -18.97 -15.31 0.11
CA ALA A 46 -19.38 -15.02 -1.25
C ALA A 46 -18.65 -15.83 -2.33
N GLY A 47 -17.56 -16.54 -2.01
CA GLY A 47 -16.73 -17.27 -3.00
C GLY A 47 -16.27 -16.38 -4.16
N LEU A 48 -16.36 -15.06 -4.01
CA LEU A 48 -15.98 -14.10 -5.03
C LEU A 48 -14.47 -13.95 -4.98
N ALA A 49 -13.81 -14.45 -6.02
CA ALA A 49 -12.43 -14.11 -6.28
C ALA A 49 -12.27 -12.59 -6.16
N SER A 50 -11.26 -12.13 -5.42
CA SER A 50 -10.97 -10.70 -5.30
C SER A 50 -10.98 -10.06 -6.70
N PRO A 51 -11.73 -8.97 -6.95
CA PRO A 51 -11.73 -8.29 -8.24
C PRO A 51 -10.37 -7.67 -8.58
N TRP A 52 -9.46 -7.66 -7.62
CA TRP A 52 -8.11 -7.12 -7.77
C TRP A 52 -7.12 -8.23 -8.14
N PRO A 53 -6.20 -7.95 -9.06
CA PRO A 53 -5.16 -8.90 -9.41
C PRO A 53 -4.28 -9.20 -8.18
N THR A 54 -3.86 -10.45 -8.05
CA THR A 54 -2.91 -10.88 -7.01
C THR A 54 -1.62 -10.08 -7.12
N MET A 55 -1.03 -9.69 -5.97
CA MET A 55 0.25 -9.01 -5.94
C MET A 55 1.31 -9.80 -6.71
N GLN A 56 1.99 -9.12 -7.61
CA GLN A 56 3.10 -9.69 -8.35
C GLN A 56 4.43 -9.28 -7.73
N TYR A 57 5.40 -10.21 -7.77
CA TYR A 57 6.72 -9.99 -7.20
C TYR A 57 7.79 -10.08 -8.28
N ARG A 58 8.91 -9.42 -8.06
CA ARG A 58 10.10 -9.52 -8.89
C ARG A 58 11.35 -9.55 -8.02
N LYS A 59 12.30 -10.36 -8.42
CA LYS A 59 13.60 -10.43 -7.76
C LYS A 59 14.32 -9.08 -7.87
N LEU A 60 14.71 -8.52 -6.74
CA LEU A 60 15.40 -7.25 -6.64
C LEU A 60 16.91 -7.46 -6.84
N GLY A 61 17.33 -7.51 -8.11
CA GLY A 61 18.72 -7.70 -8.49
C GLY A 61 19.37 -8.88 -7.77
N ARG A 62 20.55 -8.64 -7.17
CA ARG A 62 21.36 -9.66 -6.45
C ARG A 62 21.03 -9.78 -4.96
N THR A 63 20.06 -9.03 -4.45
CA THR A 63 19.71 -9.04 -3.02
C THR A 63 19.08 -10.35 -2.56
N GLY A 64 18.56 -11.16 -3.49
CA GLY A 64 17.78 -12.36 -3.17
C GLY A 64 16.33 -12.09 -2.79
N HIS A 65 15.97 -10.84 -2.48
CA HIS A 65 14.61 -10.45 -2.10
C HIS A 65 13.65 -10.46 -3.30
N ASN A 66 12.47 -11.05 -3.12
CA ASN A 66 11.37 -10.94 -4.05
C ASN A 66 10.51 -9.73 -3.66
N SER A 67 10.75 -8.60 -4.30
CA SER A 67 10.04 -7.35 -4.05
C SER A 67 8.66 -7.36 -4.69
N SER A 68 7.66 -6.89 -3.97
CA SER A 68 6.35 -6.55 -4.54
C SER A 68 6.52 -5.49 -5.63
N ARG A 69 5.68 -5.57 -6.68
CA ARG A 69 5.71 -4.56 -7.76
C ARG A 69 5.17 -3.21 -7.33
N LEU A 70 4.44 -3.16 -6.21
CA LEU A 70 4.06 -1.93 -5.54
C LEU A 70 4.99 -1.71 -4.35
N VAL A 71 5.46 -0.48 -4.21
CA VAL A 71 6.26 -0.02 -3.08
C VAL A 71 5.44 0.97 -2.27
N PHE A 72 5.41 0.81 -0.94
CA PHE A 72 4.72 1.73 -0.06
C PHE A 72 5.62 2.93 0.26
N GLY A 73 5.21 4.13 -0.17
CA GLY A 73 5.90 5.38 0.14
C GLY A 73 5.51 5.91 1.53
N CYS A 74 6.42 5.85 2.48
CA CYS A 74 6.15 6.22 3.87
C CYS A 74 6.18 7.74 4.13
N GLY A 75 6.83 8.53 3.27
CA GLY A 75 7.13 9.93 3.53
C GLY A 75 5.91 10.78 3.85
N ALA A 76 4.97 10.92 2.93
CA ALA A 76 3.78 11.75 3.13
C ALA A 76 2.85 11.17 4.20
N THR A 77 2.70 9.86 4.22
CA THR A 77 1.76 9.15 5.09
C THR A 77 2.20 9.19 6.55
N LEU A 78 3.47 8.90 6.82
CA LEU A 78 3.98 8.74 8.18
C LEU A 78 4.72 9.97 8.71
N SER A 79 4.76 11.08 7.97
CA SER A 79 5.56 12.25 8.37
C SER A 79 5.12 12.88 9.68
N ARG A 80 3.83 12.84 10.00
CA ARG A 80 3.24 13.53 11.16
C ARG A 80 2.82 12.58 12.28
N GLU A 81 2.29 11.42 11.93
CA GLU A 81 1.74 10.45 12.88
C GLU A 81 1.85 9.02 12.35
N PRO A 82 1.85 8.01 13.23
CA PRO A 82 1.84 6.62 12.82
C PRO A 82 0.48 6.24 12.21
N HIS A 83 0.51 5.39 11.17
CA HIS A 83 -0.68 4.87 10.50
C HIS A 83 -0.62 3.33 10.41
N ASP A 84 -0.59 2.65 11.57
CA ASP A 84 -0.44 1.20 11.66
C ASP A 84 -1.51 0.42 10.87
N ASN A 85 -2.75 0.91 10.86
CA ASN A 85 -3.82 0.27 10.09
C ASN A 85 -3.54 0.29 8.58
N LEU A 86 -2.98 1.38 8.07
CA LEU A 86 -2.64 1.50 6.65
C LEU A 86 -1.43 0.64 6.28
N LEU A 87 -0.41 0.61 7.16
CA LEU A 87 0.77 -0.25 7.00
C LEU A 87 0.38 -1.73 6.99
N ASN A 88 -0.44 -2.16 7.95
CA ASN A 88 -0.94 -3.52 8.02
C ASN A 88 -1.80 -3.88 6.80
N ALA A 89 -2.69 -2.99 6.35
CA ALA A 89 -3.52 -3.22 5.17
C ALA A 89 -2.67 -3.37 3.90
N ALA A 90 -1.62 -2.55 3.73
CA ALA A 90 -0.69 -2.68 2.62
C ALA A 90 0.07 -4.01 2.66
N PHE A 91 0.56 -4.41 3.84
CA PHE A 91 1.26 -5.67 4.05
C PHE A 91 0.35 -6.88 3.78
N GLU A 92 -0.87 -6.87 4.30
CA GLU A 92 -1.90 -7.90 4.05
C GLU A 92 -2.28 -7.98 2.56
N ALA A 93 -2.21 -6.87 1.82
CA ALA A 93 -2.38 -6.86 0.37
C ALA A 93 -1.16 -7.37 -0.40
N GLY A 94 -0.09 -7.77 0.29
CA GLY A 94 1.13 -8.34 -0.28
C GLY A 94 2.24 -7.34 -0.59
N VAL A 95 2.13 -6.08 -0.16
CA VAL A 95 3.24 -5.13 -0.25
C VAL A 95 4.30 -5.51 0.77
N ASN A 96 5.51 -5.81 0.30
CA ASN A 96 6.64 -6.16 1.15
C ASN A 96 7.87 -5.26 0.96
N THR A 97 7.71 -4.15 0.25
CA THR A 97 8.78 -3.17 0.03
C THR A 97 8.27 -1.79 0.43
N PHE A 98 9.00 -1.14 1.33
CA PHE A 98 8.63 0.13 1.93
C PHE A 98 9.76 1.15 1.72
N ASP A 99 9.42 2.34 1.24
CA ASP A 99 10.35 3.42 0.99
C ASP A 99 10.19 4.51 2.04
N VAL A 100 11.26 4.81 2.74
CA VAL A 100 11.36 5.85 3.76
C VAL A 100 12.65 6.65 3.56
N GLY A 101 12.85 7.70 4.31
CA GLY A 101 14.06 8.49 4.23
C GLY A 101 14.29 9.31 5.49
N PHE A 102 15.39 10.02 5.50
CA PHE A 102 15.85 10.78 6.66
C PHE A 102 14.95 12.00 6.98
N LYS A 103 15.05 12.45 8.21
CA LYS A 103 14.16 13.44 8.84
C LYS A 103 13.94 14.73 8.05
N HIS A 104 14.95 15.22 7.33
CA HIS A 104 14.86 16.50 6.60
C HIS A 104 13.73 16.51 5.55
N TYR A 105 13.51 15.39 4.84
CA TYR A 105 12.46 15.27 3.81
C TYR A 105 11.24 14.46 4.26
N TYR A 106 11.44 13.55 5.22
CA TYR A 106 10.42 12.58 5.63
C TYR A 106 9.93 12.83 7.07
N ALA A 107 10.38 13.92 7.72
CA ALA A 107 10.05 14.27 9.09
C ALA A 107 10.23 13.07 10.03
N ASP A 108 9.21 12.67 10.79
CA ASP A 108 9.28 11.56 11.73
C ASP A 108 8.85 10.20 11.13
N ALA A 109 8.79 10.08 9.80
CA ALA A 109 8.30 8.86 9.13
C ALA A 109 9.08 7.59 9.52
N GLU A 110 10.42 7.64 9.64
CA GLU A 110 11.22 6.49 10.09
C GLU A 110 10.85 6.05 11.51
N LYS A 111 10.68 7.03 12.41
CA LYS A 111 10.27 6.77 13.79
C LYS A 111 8.89 6.13 13.85
N HIS A 112 7.93 6.64 13.08
CA HIS A 112 6.57 6.12 13.05
C HIS A 112 6.46 4.75 12.36
N LEU A 113 7.39 4.43 11.45
CA LEU A 113 7.49 3.11 10.84
C LEU A 113 8.08 2.05 11.80
N GLY A 114 8.88 2.46 12.80
CA GLY A 114 9.63 1.56 13.68
C GLY A 114 8.82 0.44 14.32
N PRO A 115 7.66 0.70 14.97
CA PRO A 115 6.85 -0.35 15.59
C PRO A 115 6.38 -1.43 14.60
N PHE A 116 6.03 -1.03 13.37
CA PHE A 116 5.67 -1.95 12.29
C PHE A 116 6.88 -2.79 11.85
N LEU A 117 8.04 -2.16 11.68
CA LEU A 117 9.28 -2.85 11.32
C LEU A 117 9.66 -3.93 12.34
N ASN A 118 9.53 -3.64 13.63
CA ASN A 118 9.85 -4.61 14.67
C ASN A 118 9.03 -5.90 14.59
N LYS A 119 7.83 -5.83 14.01
CA LYS A 119 6.95 -7.00 13.84
C LYS A 119 7.22 -7.78 12.55
N HIS A 120 7.65 -7.09 11.50
CA HIS A 120 7.68 -7.63 10.15
C HIS A 120 9.05 -7.56 9.49
N ARG A 121 10.13 -7.37 10.28
CA ARG A 121 11.48 -7.09 9.73
C ARG A 121 11.98 -8.14 8.77
N ASP A 122 11.70 -9.39 9.02
CA ASP A 122 12.20 -10.52 8.21
C ASP A 122 11.41 -10.70 6.90
N ASP A 123 10.19 -10.16 6.85
CA ASP A 123 9.28 -10.32 5.71
C ASP A 123 9.32 -9.14 4.74
N ILE A 124 9.99 -8.04 5.11
CA ILE A 124 9.95 -6.79 4.35
C ILE A 124 11.33 -6.28 3.96
N PHE A 125 11.37 -5.59 2.83
CA PHE A 125 12.54 -4.86 2.36
C PHE A 125 12.33 -3.35 2.56
N ILE A 126 13.33 -2.68 3.16
CA ILE A 126 13.30 -1.25 3.41
C ILE A 126 14.28 -0.54 2.49
N ILE A 127 13.77 0.48 1.81
CA ILE A 127 14.56 1.46 1.08
C ILE A 127 14.64 2.69 1.98
N SER A 128 15.83 3.00 2.51
CA SER A 128 16.07 4.23 3.26
C SER A 128 17.09 5.11 2.55
N LYS A 129 17.20 6.35 3.00
CA LYS A 129 18.06 7.38 2.42
C LYS A 129 18.87 8.04 3.51
N ALA A 130 20.12 8.34 3.23
CA ALA A 130 20.99 9.13 4.09
C ALA A 130 21.24 10.51 3.48
N TYR A 131 21.41 11.51 4.33
CA TYR A 131 21.93 12.80 3.89
C TYR A 131 23.45 12.70 3.78
N VAL A 132 23.94 13.03 2.61
CA VAL A 132 25.38 13.16 2.36
C VAL A 132 25.66 14.64 2.09
N PRO A 133 26.38 15.35 2.97
CA PRO A 133 26.77 16.72 2.71
C PRO A 133 27.59 16.82 1.41
N ALA A 134 27.38 17.90 0.67
CA ALA A 134 28.03 18.10 -0.64
C ALA A 134 29.56 18.33 -0.54
N ASP A 135 30.05 18.61 0.67
CA ASP A 135 31.45 18.87 1.00
C ASP A 135 32.24 17.63 1.48
N ILE A 136 31.61 16.46 1.45
CA ILE A 136 32.32 15.21 1.77
C ILE A 136 33.24 14.85 0.60
N GLU A 137 34.55 14.88 0.85
CA GLU A 137 35.53 14.28 -0.03
C GLU A 137 35.48 12.74 0.15
N TRP A 138 35.11 12.05 -0.93
CA TRP A 138 35.17 10.59 -0.97
C TRP A 138 36.60 10.16 -1.20
N ASN A 139 37.24 9.55 -0.20
CA ASN A 139 38.52 8.89 -0.40
C ASN A 139 38.26 7.56 -1.15
N GLU A 140 38.82 7.43 -2.33
CA GLU A 140 38.79 6.19 -3.12
C GLU A 140 39.62 5.08 -2.45
#